data_6b548f4d13e1c016c6eaa35dff4f1f34
#
_entry.id   6b548f4d13e1c016c6eaa35dff4f1f34
#
_cell.length_a   1.000
_cell.length_b   1.000
_cell.length_c   1.000
_cell.angle_alpha   90.00
_cell.angle_beta   90.00
_cell.angle_gamma   90.00
#
_symmetry.space_group_name_H-M   'P 1'
#
loop_
_entity.id
_entity.type
_entity.pdbx_description
1 polymer ?
#
loop_
_entity_poly.entity_id
_entity_poly.type
_entity_poly.pdbx_seq_one_letter_code
_entity_poly.pdbx_strand_id
1 'polypeptide(L)'
;LRNTPATPNAVTIFTLALSAVTAALVAAGANIIGGILIQVVSVVDGVDGELARLKNMSSRFGAVLDAVTDRYADALMLGGMTIYAARFEDWPRPEVVGVLAVAAALIVSYSRARIEASMQIAPSDGVFGLASRDVRSLVAAIGTVLGFCYWTLVVLAAASALTVAWRLAYLRFAGPPAGATSG
;
A
#
# COMPACT_ATOMS: atom_id res chain seq x y z
N LEU A 1 8.09 -23.69 -4.60
CA LEU A 1 8.88 -22.49 -4.25
C LEU A 1 10.16 -22.85 -3.42
N ARG A 2 10.09 -23.82 -2.50
CA ARG A 2 11.24 -24.20 -1.67
C ARG A 2 12.49 -24.60 -2.48
N ASN A 3 12.31 -25.22 -3.63
CA ASN A 3 13.40 -25.77 -4.48
C ASN A 3 13.77 -24.85 -5.67
N THR A 4 13.22 -23.62 -5.74
CA THR A 4 13.57 -22.66 -6.79
C THR A 4 14.79 -21.82 -6.39
N PRO A 5 15.62 -21.34 -7.34
CA PRO A 5 16.75 -20.44 -7.05
C PRO A 5 16.32 -19.02 -6.64
N ALA A 6 15.02 -18.71 -6.67
CA ALA A 6 14.51 -17.40 -6.33
C ALA A 6 14.81 -17.03 -4.87
N THR A 7 15.37 -15.85 -4.66
CA THR A 7 15.56 -15.25 -3.34
C THR A 7 14.42 -14.31 -2.99
N PRO A 8 14.07 -14.11 -1.70
CA PRO A 8 13.03 -13.14 -1.32
C PRO A 8 13.29 -11.75 -1.91
N ASN A 9 14.50 -11.23 -1.78
CA ASN A 9 14.86 -9.90 -2.31
C ASN A 9 14.68 -9.79 -3.84
N ALA A 10 14.92 -10.87 -4.59
CA ALA A 10 14.69 -10.88 -6.03
C ALA A 10 13.20 -10.78 -6.36
N VAL A 11 12.35 -11.42 -5.56
CA VAL A 11 10.88 -11.32 -5.71
C VAL A 11 10.43 -9.91 -5.41
N THR A 12 10.90 -9.30 -4.31
CA THR A 12 10.61 -7.90 -3.95
C THR A 12 10.96 -6.92 -5.07
N ILE A 13 12.17 -7.03 -5.66
CA ILE A 13 12.61 -6.18 -6.78
C ILE A 13 11.76 -6.44 -8.03
N PHE A 14 11.44 -7.70 -8.32
CA PHE A 14 10.56 -8.06 -9.44
C PHE A 14 9.17 -7.45 -9.28
N THR A 15 8.60 -7.51 -8.06
CA THR A 15 7.29 -6.93 -7.75
C THR A 15 7.30 -5.41 -7.95
N LEU A 16 8.38 -4.72 -7.56
CA LEU A 16 8.53 -3.29 -7.81
C LEU A 16 8.59 -2.98 -9.31
N ALA A 17 9.36 -3.75 -10.08
CA ALA A 17 9.41 -3.58 -11.53
C ALA A 17 8.04 -3.82 -12.19
N LEU A 18 7.34 -4.85 -11.75
CA LEU A 18 5.99 -5.16 -12.22
C LEU A 18 5.00 -4.03 -11.86
N SER A 19 5.14 -3.43 -10.66
CA SER A 19 4.35 -2.26 -10.25
C SER A 19 4.59 -1.05 -11.17
N ALA A 20 5.83 -0.81 -11.57
CA ALA A 20 6.15 0.27 -12.51
C ALA A 20 5.54 0.04 -13.90
N VAL A 21 5.59 -1.18 -14.41
CA VAL A 21 4.94 -1.56 -15.68
C VAL A 21 3.42 -1.40 -15.56
N THR A 22 2.84 -1.86 -14.48
CA THR A 22 1.39 -1.73 -14.20
C THR A 22 0.97 -0.26 -14.18
N ALA A 23 1.70 0.58 -13.46
CA ALA A 23 1.44 2.02 -13.41
C ALA A 23 1.53 2.68 -14.78
N ALA A 24 2.52 2.31 -15.59
CA ALA A 24 2.66 2.82 -16.96
C ALA A 24 1.50 2.39 -17.88
N LEU A 25 1.02 1.14 -17.75
CA LEU A 25 -0.14 0.65 -18.51
C LEU A 25 -1.42 1.40 -18.12
N VAL A 26 -1.66 1.60 -16.82
CA VAL A 26 -2.80 2.41 -16.34
C VAL A 26 -2.70 3.83 -16.89
N ALA A 27 -1.56 4.48 -16.74
CA ALA A 27 -1.31 5.84 -17.24
C ALA A 27 -1.49 5.99 -18.77
N ALA A 28 -1.27 4.90 -19.51
CA ALA A 28 -1.47 4.83 -20.96
C ALA A 28 -2.94 4.55 -21.36
N GLY A 29 -3.86 4.34 -20.42
CA GLY A 29 -5.27 4.07 -20.69
C GLY A 29 -5.65 2.60 -20.77
N ALA A 30 -4.72 1.67 -20.51
CA ALA A 30 -5.00 0.24 -20.46
C ALA A 30 -5.60 -0.16 -19.08
N ASN A 31 -6.71 0.47 -18.68
CA ASN A 31 -7.31 0.37 -17.35
C ASN A 31 -7.71 -1.06 -16.96
N ILE A 32 -8.28 -1.84 -17.87
CA ILE A 32 -8.69 -3.23 -17.58
C ILE A 32 -7.47 -4.10 -17.26
N ILE A 33 -6.45 -4.06 -18.14
CA ILE A 33 -5.22 -4.83 -17.94
C ILE A 33 -4.47 -4.33 -16.71
N GLY A 34 -4.36 -2.99 -16.57
CA GLY A 34 -3.71 -2.36 -15.42
C GLY A 34 -4.38 -2.71 -14.10
N GLY A 35 -5.72 -2.69 -14.02
CA GLY A 35 -6.45 -3.04 -12.82
C GLY A 35 -6.29 -4.52 -12.43
N ILE A 36 -6.29 -5.43 -13.40
CA ILE A 36 -5.98 -6.85 -13.15
C ILE A 36 -4.55 -7.00 -12.64
N LEU A 37 -3.59 -6.30 -13.25
CA LEU A 37 -2.19 -6.36 -12.83
C LEU A 37 -1.97 -5.77 -11.44
N ILE A 38 -2.73 -4.76 -11.00
CA ILE A 38 -2.69 -4.26 -9.61
C ILE A 38 -2.94 -5.41 -8.64
N GLN A 39 -3.96 -6.26 -8.91
CA GLN A 39 -4.26 -7.39 -8.05
C GLN A 39 -3.18 -8.48 -8.13
N VAL A 40 -2.64 -8.73 -9.32
CA VAL A 40 -1.53 -9.69 -9.50
C VAL A 40 -0.30 -9.22 -8.70
N VAL A 41 0.06 -7.95 -8.78
CA VAL A 41 1.17 -7.35 -8.00
C VAL A 41 0.96 -7.58 -6.50
N SER A 42 -0.25 -7.32 -5.99
CA SER A 42 -0.58 -7.50 -4.58
C SER A 42 -0.42 -8.96 -4.12
N VAL A 43 -0.81 -9.92 -4.95
CA VAL A 43 -0.64 -11.36 -4.65
C VAL A 43 0.83 -11.77 -4.70
N VAL A 44 1.58 -11.33 -5.72
CA VAL A 44 3.01 -11.66 -5.88
C VAL A 44 3.83 -11.11 -4.74
N ASP A 45 3.50 -9.92 -4.28
CA ASP A 45 4.14 -9.27 -3.15
C ASP A 45 4.01 -10.09 -1.85
N GLY A 46 2.85 -10.67 -1.57
CA GLY A 46 2.69 -11.56 -0.42
C GLY A 46 3.56 -12.83 -0.46
N VAL A 47 4.06 -13.20 -1.65
CA VAL A 47 4.87 -14.41 -1.85
C VAL A 47 6.28 -14.25 -1.28
N ASP A 48 6.89 -13.06 -1.31
CA ASP A 48 8.28 -12.87 -0.85
C ASP A 48 8.44 -13.08 0.65
N GLY A 49 7.52 -12.57 1.46
CA GLY A 49 7.48 -12.80 2.91
C GLY A 49 7.27 -14.27 3.27
N GLU A 50 6.39 -14.98 2.55
CA GLU A 50 6.20 -16.42 2.71
C GLU A 50 7.44 -17.21 2.30
N LEU A 51 8.07 -16.84 1.19
CA LEU A 51 9.29 -17.44 0.70
C LEU A 51 10.46 -17.25 1.69
N ALA A 52 10.58 -16.06 2.30
CA ALA A 52 11.58 -15.78 3.32
C ALA A 52 11.41 -16.70 4.53
N ARG A 53 10.18 -16.92 4.99
CA ARG A 53 9.86 -17.84 6.08
C ARG A 53 10.15 -19.29 5.73
N LEU A 54 9.70 -19.75 4.56
CA LEU A 54 9.88 -21.14 4.10
C LEU A 54 11.35 -21.53 3.87
N LYS A 55 12.18 -20.57 3.48
CA LYS A 55 13.62 -20.79 3.21
C LYS A 55 14.53 -20.46 4.40
N ASN A 56 13.99 -20.01 5.54
CA ASN A 56 14.77 -19.46 6.65
C ASN A 56 15.74 -18.34 6.21
N MET A 57 15.34 -17.52 5.23
CA MET A 57 16.14 -16.42 4.67
C MET A 57 15.67 -15.05 5.15
N SER A 58 14.91 -15.00 6.23
CA SER A 58 14.46 -13.73 6.84
C SER A 58 15.67 -12.94 7.33
N SER A 59 15.81 -11.69 6.88
CA SER A 59 16.87 -10.79 7.28
C SER A 59 16.32 -9.40 7.63
N ARG A 60 17.04 -8.67 8.51
CA ARG A 60 16.68 -7.29 8.85
C ARG A 60 16.72 -6.38 7.61
N PHE A 61 17.70 -6.58 6.74
CA PHE A 61 17.82 -5.85 5.49
C PHE A 61 16.64 -6.16 4.55
N GLY A 62 16.26 -7.44 4.40
CA GLY A 62 15.12 -7.85 3.57
C GLY A 62 13.82 -7.19 4.02
N ALA A 63 13.57 -7.14 5.34
CA ALA A 63 12.36 -6.47 5.87
C ALA A 63 12.35 -4.94 5.61
N VAL A 64 13.52 -4.28 5.66
CA VAL A 64 13.62 -2.86 5.32
C VAL A 64 13.45 -2.66 3.81
N LEU A 65 14.08 -3.50 2.98
CA LEU A 65 13.96 -3.45 1.54
C LEU A 65 12.49 -3.60 1.11
N ASP A 66 11.80 -4.61 1.62
CA ASP A 66 10.38 -4.86 1.41
C ASP A 66 9.54 -3.63 1.81
N ALA A 67 9.71 -3.14 3.03
CA ALA A 67 8.99 -1.96 3.51
C ALA A 67 9.20 -0.71 2.63
N VAL A 68 10.38 -0.50 2.07
CA VAL A 68 10.69 0.66 1.20
C VAL A 68 10.09 0.45 -0.19
N THR A 69 10.29 -0.73 -0.79
CA THR A 69 9.77 -1.04 -2.13
C THR A 69 8.26 -1.01 -2.17
N ASP A 70 7.58 -1.42 -1.11
CA ASP A 70 6.14 -1.27 -0.93
C ASP A 70 5.67 0.19 -1.09
N ARG A 71 6.39 1.13 -0.49
CA ARG A 71 6.03 2.56 -0.58
C ARG A 71 6.22 3.08 -1.99
N TYR A 72 7.27 2.65 -2.68
CA TYR A 72 7.46 2.99 -4.09
C TYR A 72 6.39 2.35 -4.98
N ALA A 73 6.02 1.10 -4.74
CA ALA A 73 4.95 0.42 -5.48
C ALA A 73 3.60 1.15 -5.31
N ASP A 74 3.22 1.49 -4.06
CA ASP A 74 2.02 2.28 -3.77
C ASP A 74 2.05 3.63 -4.50
N ALA A 75 3.17 4.35 -4.43
CA ALA A 75 3.31 5.66 -5.08
C ALA A 75 3.24 5.56 -6.62
N LEU A 76 3.86 4.55 -7.21
CA LEU A 76 3.78 4.30 -8.65
C LEU A 76 2.36 4.00 -9.10
N MET A 77 1.64 3.12 -8.40
CA MET A 77 0.25 2.78 -8.74
C MET A 77 -0.67 3.99 -8.64
N LEU A 78 -0.62 4.71 -7.52
CA LEU A 78 -1.45 5.92 -7.33
C LEU A 78 -1.07 7.01 -8.34
N GLY A 79 0.22 7.14 -8.68
CA GLY A 79 0.71 8.04 -9.74
C GLY A 79 0.16 7.66 -11.12
N GLY A 80 0.18 6.38 -11.47
CA GLY A 80 -0.41 5.87 -12.73
C GLY A 80 -1.91 6.16 -12.83
N MET A 81 -2.66 5.93 -11.73
CA MET A 81 -4.09 6.25 -11.65
C MET A 81 -4.33 7.77 -11.74
N THR A 82 -3.44 8.59 -11.17
CA THR A 82 -3.52 10.06 -11.28
C THR A 82 -3.36 10.53 -12.71
N ILE A 83 -2.39 9.97 -13.43
CA ILE A 83 -2.17 10.29 -14.85
C ILE A 83 -3.36 9.81 -15.70
N TYR A 84 -3.92 8.64 -15.39
CA TYR A 84 -5.13 8.15 -16.06
C TYR A 84 -6.29 9.12 -15.84
N ALA A 85 -6.58 9.50 -14.60
CA ALA A 85 -7.65 10.44 -14.27
C ALA A 85 -7.47 11.79 -14.98
N ALA A 86 -6.23 12.31 -15.06
CA ALA A 86 -5.93 13.56 -15.74
C ALA A 86 -6.09 13.49 -17.28
N ARG A 87 -6.01 12.30 -17.88
CA ARG A 87 -6.08 12.13 -19.34
C ARG A 87 -7.43 11.67 -19.86
N PHE A 88 -8.14 10.88 -19.06
CA PHE A 88 -9.31 10.12 -19.53
C PHE A 88 -10.58 10.41 -18.71
N GLU A 89 -10.48 11.14 -17.60
CA GLU A 89 -11.63 11.52 -16.78
C GLU A 89 -11.75 13.06 -16.72
N ASP A 90 -12.97 13.57 -16.79
CA ASP A 90 -13.24 15.03 -16.79
C ASP A 90 -13.59 15.53 -15.37
N TRP A 91 -12.64 15.35 -14.44
CA TRP A 91 -12.77 15.82 -13.06
C TRP A 91 -11.76 16.91 -12.72
N PRO A 92 -12.09 17.85 -11.80
CA PRO A 92 -11.22 18.97 -11.50
C PRO A 92 -9.97 18.54 -10.72
N ARG A 93 -8.79 19.02 -11.13
CA ARG A 93 -7.51 18.91 -10.42
C ARG A 93 -7.15 17.49 -9.96
N PRO A 94 -7.15 16.49 -10.85
CA PRO A 94 -6.81 15.11 -10.50
C PRO A 94 -5.41 14.98 -9.91
N GLU A 95 -4.46 15.84 -10.29
CA GLU A 95 -3.11 15.90 -9.73
C GLU A 95 -3.09 16.21 -8.24
N VAL A 96 -3.97 17.09 -7.76
CA VAL A 96 -4.08 17.41 -6.32
C VAL A 96 -4.62 16.21 -5.56
N VAL A 97 -5.65 15.54 -6.09
CA VAL A 97 -6.21 14.33 -5.49
C VAL A 97 -5.15 13.22 -5.45
N GLY A 98 -4.38 13.05 -6.52
CA GLY A 98 -3.30 12.08 -6.58
C GLY A 98 -2.21 12.32 -5.54
N VAL A 99 -1.75 13.58 -5.41
CA VAL A 99 -0.77 13.95 -4.37
C VAL A 99 -1.30 13.66 -2.97
N LEU A 100 -2.56 14.00 -2.70
CA LEU A 100 -3.18 13.70 -1.41
C LEU A 100 -3.31 12.20 -1.15
N ALA A 101 -3.63 11.40 -2.18
CA ALA A 101 -3.72 9.95 -2.06
C ALA A 101 -2.35 9.33 -1.75
N VAL A 102 -1.28 9.74 -2.45
CA VAL A 102 0.09 9.28 -2.18
C VAL A 102 0.53 9.68 -0.77
N ALA A 103 0.33 10.96 -0.39
CA ALA A 103 0.68 11.43 0.94
C ALA A 103 -0.06 10.65 2.03
N ALA A 104 -1.36 10.43 1.89
CA ALA A 104 -2.17 9.68 2.84
C ALA A 104 -1.71 8.22 2.97
N ALA A 105 -1.37 7.55 1.85
CA ALA A 105 -0.84 6.20 1.85
C ALA A 105 0.51 6.08 2.58
N LEU A 106 1.40 7.06 2.39
CA LEU A 106 2.67 7.12 3.10
C LEU A 106 2.48 7.38 4.60
N ILE A 107 1.59 8.31 4.97
CA ILE A 107 1.31 8.65 6.37
C ILE A 107 0.68 7.47 7.13
N VAL A 108 -0.26 6.73 6.52
CA VAL A 108 -0.82 5.50 7.11
C VAL A 108 0.28 4.50 7.46
N SER A 109 1.21 4.29 6.54
CA SER A 109 2.31 3.36 6.71
C SER A 109 3.32 3.85 7.75
N TYR A 110 3.67 5.13 7.68
CA TYR A 110 4.56 5.78 8.65
C TYR A 110 3.97 5.75 10.06
N SER A 111 2.67 6.08 10.21
CA SER A 111 2.02 6.09 11.53
C SER A 111 2.05 4.71 12.17
N ARG A 112 1.83 3.64 11.40
CA ARG A 112 1.93 2.26 11.87
C ARG A 112 3.35 1.95 12.38
N ALA A 113 4.35 2.15 11.52
CA ALA A 113 5.74 1.90 11.87
C ALA A 113 6.19 2.72 13.09
N ARG A 114 5.73 3.97 13.20
CA ARG A 114 6.07 4.84 14.33
C ARG A 114 5.43 4.38 15.64
N ILE A 115 4.18 3.94 15.62
CA ILE A 115 3.48 3.42 16.79
C ILE A 115 4.16 2.12 17.26
N GLU A 116 4.40 1.19 16.33
CA GLU A 116 5.09 -0.07 16.63
C GLU A 116 6.48 0.16 17.26
N ALA A 117 7.26 1.09 16.70
CA ALA A 117 8.59 1.42 17.19
C ALA A 117 8.59 2.12 18.56
N SER A 118 7.59 2.99 18.83
CA SER A 118 7.57 3.81 20.04
C SER A 118 6.86 3.15 21.21
N MET A 119 5.85 2.32 20.95
CA MET A 119 4.97 1.75 21.97
C MET A 119 5.05 0.22 22.04
N GLN A 120 5.76 -0.42 21.11
CA GLN A 120 5.89 -1.88 20.99
C GLN A 120 4.54 -2.61 20.92
N ILE A 121 3.52 -1.93 20.40
CA ILE A 121 2.17 -2.46 20.20
C ILE A 121 1.81 -2.39 18.71
N ALA A 122 1.07 -3.40 18.23
CA ALA A 122 0.44 -3.32 16.91
C ALA A 122 -0.75 -2.36 16.97
N PRO A 123 -0.79 -1.30 16.15
CA PRO A 123 -1.91 -0.37 16.17
C PRO A 123 -3.20 -1.08 15.73
N SER A 124 -4.28 -0.85 16.48
CA SER A 124 -5.61 -1.29 16.07
C SER A 124 -6.07 -0.47 14.88
N ASP A 125 -6.36 -1.11 13.77
CA ASP A 125 -6.96 -0.46 12.59
C ASP A 125 -8.48 -0.25 12.76
N GLY A 126 -9.04 -0.69 13.88
CA GLY A 126 -10.46 -0.52 14.25
C GLY A 126 -11.41 -1.13 13.22
N VAL A 127 -12.61 -0.55 13.14
CA VAL A 127 -13.64 -0.91 12.15
C VAL A 127 -13.19 -0.55 10.72
N PHE A 128 -12.18 0.31 10.58
CA PHE A 128 -11.63 0.77 9.31
C PHE A 128 -10.47 -0.11 8.79
N GLY A 129 -10.54 -1.42 8.93
CA GLY A 129 -9.64 -2.37 8.24
C GLY A 129 -9.52 -2.17 6.72
N LEU A 130 -10.31 -1.21 6.17
CA LEU A 130 -10.22 -0.65 4.83
C LEU A 130 -8.83 -0.06 4.50
N ALA A 131 -8.01 0.24 5.50
CA ALA A 131 -6.64 0.70 5.29
C ALA A 131 -5.62 -0.44 5.28
N SER A 132 -6.04 -1.69 5.38
CA SER A 132 -5.15 -2.82 5.11
C SER A 132 -4.69 -2.75 3.64
N ARG A 133 -3.45 -3.16 3.39
CA ARG A 133 -2.87 -3.11 2.06
C ARG A 133 -3.72 -3.89 1.05
N ASP A 134 -4.22 -5.06 1.44
CA ASP A 134 -5.02 -5.94 0.57
C ASP A 134 -6.34 -5.29 0.14
N VAL A 135 -7.03 -4.63 1.08
CA VAL A 135 -8.27 -3.91 0.75
C VAL A 135 -8.00 -2.71 -0.14
N ARG A 136 -6.94 -1.94 0.14
CA ARG A 136 -6.55 -0.80 -0.71
C ARG A 136 -6.21 -1.25 -2.14
N SER A 137 -5.44 -2.32 -2.29
CA SER A 137 -5.09 -2.87 -3.62
C SER A 137 -6.32 -3.37 -4.36
N LEU A 138 -7.26 -4.03 -3.67
CA LEU A 138 -8.52 -4.49 -4.26
C LEU A 138 -9.40 -3.31 -4.72
N VAL A 139 -9.54 -2.28 -3.89
CA VAL A 139 -10.29 -1.07 -4.24
C VAL A 139 -9.64 -0.36 -5.43
N ALA A 140 -8.30 -0.24 -5.44
CA ALA A 140 -7.55 0.33 -6.55
C ALA A 140 -7.74 -0.49 -7.84
N ALA A 141 -7.67 -1.82 -7.76
CA ALA A 141 -7.88 -2.73 -8.89
C ALA A 141 -9.29 -2.57 -9.49
N ILE A 142 -10.32 -2.66 -8.66
CA ILE A 142 -11.72 -2.54 -9.10
C ILE A 142 -11.96 -1.15 -9.72
N GLY A 143 -11.58 -0.08 -9.03
CA GLY A 143 -11.77 1.27 -9.52
C GLY A 143 -11.04 1.54 -10.84
N THR A 144 -9.83 0.99 -11.00
CA THR A 144 -9.06 1.08 -12.24
C THR A 144 -9.73 0.30 -13.37
N VAL A 145 -10.17 -0.95 -13.14
CA VAL A 145 -10.91 -1.75 -14.16
C VAL A 145 -12.16 -1.02 -14.64
N LEU A 146 -12.89 -0.39 -13.72
CA LEU A 146 -14.11 0.35 -14.02
C LEU A 146 -13.85 1.72 -14.68
N GLY A 147 -12.60 2.19 -14.74
CA GLY A 147 -12.24 3.50 -15.27
C GLY A 147 -12.63 4.67 -14.35
N PHE A 148 -12.74 4.44 -13.04
CA PHE A 148 -13.08 5.46 -12.03
C PHE A 148 -11.86 5.77 -11.14
N CYS A 149 -10.71 6.05 -11.76
CA CYS A 149 -9.46 6.28 -11.03
C CYS A 149 -9.54 7.51 -10.11
N TYR A 150 -10.17 8.61 -10.55
CA TYR A 150 -10.32 9.81 -9.74
C TYR A 150 -11.05 9.54 -8.42
N TRP A 151 -12.24 8.95 -8.48
CA TRP A 151 -13.01 8.66 -7.28
C TRP A 151 -12.36 7.58 -6.40
N THR A 152 -11.66 6.66 -7.02
CA THR A 152 -10.87 5.67 -6.29
C THR A 152 -9.75 6.33 -5.49
N LEU A 153 -9.02 7.29 -6.07
CA LEU A 153 -8.01 8.07 -5.37
C LEU A 153 -8.61 8.86 -4.19
N VAL A 154 -9.79 9.48 -4.38
CA VAL A 154 -10.50 10.19 -3.31
C VAL A 154 -10.84 9.24 -2.16
N VAL A 155 -11.42 8.08 -2.47
CA VAL A 155 -11.78 7.07 -1.46
C VAL A 155 -10.56 6.55 -0.71
N LEU A 156 -9.47 6.24 -1.41
CA LEU A 156 -8.23 5.76 -0.80
C LEU A 156 -7.57 6.83 0.08
N ALA A 157 -7.56 8.09 -0.34
CA ALA A 157 -7.06 9.20 0.45
C ALA A 157 -7.89 9.39 1.74
N ALA A 158 -9.22 9.42 1.61
CA ALA A 158 -10.13 9.59 2.75
C ALA A 158 -10.02 8.43 3.74
N ALA A 159 -10.04 7.17 3.27
CA ALA A 159 -9.92 6.00 4.12
C ALA A 159 -8.59 5.97 4.87
N SER A 160 -7.49 6.34 4.20
CA SER A 160 -6.17 6.43 4.81
C SER A 160 -6.11 7.53 5.88
N ALA A 161 -6.65 8.72 5.60
CA ALA A 161 -6.70 9.82 6.55
C ALA A 161 -7.55 9.48 7.78
N LEU A 162 -8.72 8.87 7.58
CA LEU A 162 -9.59 8.42 8.67
C LEU A 162 -8.92 7.36 9.54
N THR A 163 -8.16 6.44 8.94
CA THR A 163 -7.40 5.44 9.70
C THR A 163 -6.34 6.07 10.59
N VAL A 164 -5.61 7.06 10.07
CA VAL A 164 -4.62 7.78 10.89
C VAL A 164 -5.30 8.55 12.02
N ALA A 165 -6.38 9.26 11.71
CA ALA A 165 -7.16 9.98 12.73
C ALA A 165 -7.69 9.04 13.82
N TRP A 166 -8.21 7.88 13.42
CA TRP A 166 -8.65 6.84 14.36
C TRP A 166 -7.52 6.35 15.26
N ARG A 167 -6.36 6.01 14.69
CA ARG A 167 -5.19 5.55 15.47
C ARG A 167 -4.76 6.59 16.50
N LEU A 168 -4.68 7.87 16.11
CA LEU A 168 -4.31 8.95 17.02
C LEU A 168 -5.36 9.17 18.11
N ALA A 169 -6.64 9.13 17.77
CA ALA A 169 -7.74 9.22 18.74
C ALA A 169 -7.71 8.04 19.71
N TYR A 170 -7.54 6.82 19.20
CA TYR A 170 -7.44 5.61 20.03
C TYR A 170 -6.29 5.72 21.04
N LEU A 171 -5.10 6.09 20.60
CA LEU A 171 -3.94 6.26 21.48
C LEU A 171 -4.15 7.36 22.53
N ARG A 172 -4.89 8.41 22.18
CA ARG A 172 -5.17 9.53 23.10
C ARG A 172 -6.19 9.19 24.17
N PHE A 173 -7.22 8.41 23.83
CA PHE A 173 -8.37 8.18 24.69
C PHE A 173 -8.41 6.79 25.35
N ALA A 174 -7.87 5.74 24.70
CA ALA A 174 -7.82 4.40 25.25
C ALA A 174 -6.63 4.17 26.21
N GLY A 175 -5.65 5.07 26.18
CA GLY A 175 -4.40 4.93 26.95
C GLY A 175 -3.48 3.83 26.40
N PRO A 176 -2.22 3.80 26.77
CA PRO A 176 -1.36 2.67 26.46
C PRO A 176 -1.89 1.44 27.19
N PRO A 177 -1.85 0.23 26.58
CA PRO A 177 -2.25 -0.99 27.25
C PRO A 177 -1.47 -1.16 28.55
N ALA A 178 -2.17 -1.59 29.61
CA ALA A 178 -1.57 -1.83 30.93
C ALA A 178 -0.42 -2.83 30.82
N GLY A 179 0.81 -2.36 30.83
CA GLY A 179 2.04 -3.14 30.66
C GLY A 179 3.17 -2.41 29.95
N ALA A 180 2.94 -1.25 29.36
CA ALA A 180 3.97 -0.46 28.64
C ALA A 180 4.72 0.56 29.52
N THR A 181 4.47 0.57 30.85
CA THR A 181 5.15 1.47 31.80
C THR A 181 6.00 0.69 32.77
N SER A 182 7.13 0.15 32.34
CA SER A 182 8.28 -0.17 33.22
C SER A 182 9.48 -0.58 32.37
N GLY A 183 10.32 0.36 32.04
CA GLY A 183 11.61 0.13 31.44
C GLY A 183 12.33 1.47 31.33
#